data_94627c5934efdffa9cc8d372b26830ac
#
_entry.id   94627c5934efdffa9cc8d372b26830ac
#
_cell.length_a   1.000
_cell.length_b   1.000
_cell.length_c   1.000
_cell.angle_alpha   90.00
_cell.angle_beta   90.00
_cell.angle_gamma   90.00
#
_symmetry.space_group_name_H-M   'P 1'
#
loop_
_entity.id
_entity.type
_entity.pdbx_description
1 polymer ?
#
loop_
_entity_poly.entity_id
_entity_poly.type
_entity_poly.pdbx_seq_one_letter_code
_entity_poly.pdbx_strand_id
1 'polypeptide(L)'
;MAGRGAWRAGRCIWISGVHAVKNGRQRGVATLAYDEVLVPEKPSEGMRNVLFLHGLLGSGKNWRSFAKLLASSALERSPPNSPGFRMILVDLRNHGNSATQQGFAPPHDMPAAARDVAELVKASSWGSPEMVISHSMGGKVALDYGRKSAQGEYGDVAPPKQLWVLDSVPGKVPMRNSEGEVEQVLSTIQSLPDPLPSRRWLVDHMTKAGFSKGLADWLGSNLKRVKPSGEEMTWIFNPKEAHDMFESYGESDYWSVLESPPEGMNIGIVRAAKSDRWTPDIISKLESLSKRTGDKGGRVAYHILEDAGHWLHIDNPDGLSNILLPPLVNVST
;
A
#
# COMPACT_ATOMS: atom_id res chain seq x y z
N MET A 1 -10.50 43.47 17.57
CA MET A 1 -9.50 43.55 16.48
C MET A 1 -8.97 42.12 16.28
N ALA A 2 -9.43 41.48 15.23
CA ALA A 2 -9.10 40.11 14.92
C ALA A 2 -7.95 40.07 13.90
N GLY A 3 -6.78 39.55 14.31
CA GLY A 3 -5.65 39.34 13.43
C GLY A 3 -5.81 38.05 12.62
N ARG A 4 -6.03 38.19 11.31
CA ARG A 4 -6.00 37.09 10.35
C ARG A 4 -4.55 36.72 10.04
N GLY A 5 -4.08 35.58 10.54
CA GLY A 5 -2.82 35.00 10.15
C GLY A 5 -2.88 34.51 8.69
N ALA A 6 -2.05 35.12 7.83
CA ALA A 6 -1.93 34.74 6.43
C ALA A 6 -1.13 33.44 6.31
N TRP A 7 -1.78 32.40 5.81
CA TRP A 7 -1.13 31.16 5.39
C TRP A 7 -0.27 31.42 4.16
N ARG A 8 1.04 31.34 4.29
CA ARG A 8 1.93 31.29 3.13
C ARG A 8 1.89 29.88 2.54
N ALA A 9 1.17 29.73 1.45
CA ALA A 9 1.23 28.54 0.61
C ALA A 9 2.62 28.45 -0.03
N GLY A 10 3.47 27.55 0.48
CA GLY A 10 4.71 27.16 -0.17
C GLY A 10 4.38 26.50 -1.52
N ARG A 11 5.04 26.97 -2.59
CA ARG A 11 4.88 26.42 -3.94
C ARG A 11 5.45 24.99 -3.97
N CYS A 12 4.58 24.00 -4.21
CA CYS A 12 4.99 22.63 -4.48
C CYS A 12 5.44 22.50 -5.93
N ILE A 13 6.69 22.19 -6.15
CA ILE A 13 7.21 21.81 -7.47
C ILE A 13 7.05 20.30 -7.61
N TRP A 14 6.36 19.88 -8.65
CA TRP A 14 6.13 18.49 -8.97
C TRP A 14 7.39 17.89 -9.60
N ILE A 15 8.06 16.96 -8.92
CA ILE A 15 9.03 16.08 -9.56
C ILE A 15 8.30 14.77 -9.84
N SER A 16 7.60 14.70 -10.99
CA SER A 16 7.19 13.43 -11.56
C SER A 16 8.39 12.86 -12.32
N GLY A 17 9.28 12.23 -11.60
CA GLY A 17 10.32 11.39 -12.16
C GLY A 17 9.97 9.95 -11.91
N VAL A 18 9.74 9.17 -12.99
CA VAL A 18 9.93 7.72 -12.90
C VAL A 18 11.43 7.57 -12.67
N HIS A 19 11.83 7.49 -11.41
CA HIS A 19 13.19 7.10 -11.09
C HIS A 19 13.32 5.61 -11.33
N ALA A 20 13.49 5.25 -12.61
CA ALA A 20 14.16 4.01 -12.91
C ALA A 20 15.53 4.11 -12.23
N VAL A 21 15.75 3.27 -11.24
CA VAL A 21 17.05 3.14 -10.57
C VAL A 21 18.09 3.00 -11.67
N LYS A 22 18.95 4.02 -11.86
CA LYS A 22 20.17 3.93 -12.68
C LYS A 22 21.19 3.08 -11.92
N ASN A 23 20.83 1.84 -11.66
CA ASN A 23 21.76 0.88 -11.13
C ASN A 23 22.41 0.13 -12.29
N GLY A 24 23.70 -0.05 -12.20
CA GLY A 24 24.42 -0.91 -13.10
C GLY A 24 23.69 -2.24 -13.24
N ARG A 25 23.18 -2.52 -14.43
CA ARG A 25 22.40 -3.70 -14.78
C ARG A 25 23.14 -4.96 -14.33
N GLN A 26 22.76 -5.51 -13.19
CA GLN A 26 22.78 -6.95 -13.05
C GLN A 26 21.68 -7.47 -13.98
N ARG A 27 22.07 -8.16 -15.04
CA ARG A 27 21.15 -8.70 -16.03
C ARG A 27 20.18 -9.65 -15.34
N GLY A 28 18.90 -9.35 -15.32
CA GLY A 28 17.84 -10.33 -15.14
C GLY A 28 16.93 -10.24 -13.93
N VAL A 29 17.07 -9.25 -13.02
CA VAL A 29 16.13 -9.11 -11.89
C VAL A 29 15.20 -7.92 -12.13
N ALA A 30 13.90 -8.18 -12.17
CA ALA A 30 12.89 -7.12 -12.19
C ALA A 30 12.90 -6.38 -10.86
N THR A 31 12.81 -5.05 -10.90
CA THR A 31 12.72 -4.22 -9.70
C THR A 31 11.39 -3.48 -9.75
N LEU A 32 10.66 -3.44 -8.62
CA LEU A 32 9.39 -2.71 -8.54
C LEU A 32 9.56 -1.23 -8.87
N ALA A 33 8.60 -0.69 -9.62
CA ALA A 33 8.49 0.74 -9.84
C ALA A 33 7.93 1.43 -8.60
N TYR A 34 8.33 2.68 -8.37
CA TYR A 34 7.81 3.49 -7.29
C TYR A 34 7.84 4.97 -7.62
N ASP A 35 6.99 5.74 -6.96
CA ASP A 35 7.03 7.21 -6.90
C ASP A 35 7.49 7.64 -5.51
N GLU A 36 8.06 8.85 -5.39
CA GLU A 36 8.42 9.44 -4.10
C GLU A 36 7.64 10.71 -3.81
N VAL A 37 7.28 10.91 -2.54
CA VAL A 37 6.84 12.20 -2.01
C VAL A 37 7.81 12.59 -0.90
N LEU A 38 8.52 13.71 -1.10
CA LEU A 38 9.50 14.23 -0.16
C LEU A 38 8.93 15.42 0.61
N VAL A 39 9.09 15.42 1.93
CA VAL A 39 8.71 16.54 2.78
C VAL A 39 9.84 16.78 3.81
N PRO A 40 10.60 17.89 3.72
CA PRO A 40 10.53 18.95 2.69
C PRO A 40 10.91 18.44 1.28
N GLU A 41 10.55 19.19 0.24
CA GLU A 41 10.69 18.76 -1.16
C GLU A 41 12.12 18.47 -1.62
N LYS A 42 13.12 18.95 -0.90
CA LYS A 42 14.53 18.66 -1.20
C LYS A 42 15.00 17.50 -0.36
N PRO A 43 15.63 16.49 -0.96
CA PRO A 43 16.25 15.43 -0.19
C PRO A 43 17.25 16.01 0.83
N SER A 44 17.17 15.52 2.05
CA SER A 44 18.15 15.79 3.10
C SER A 44 18.72 14.48 3.62
N GLU A 45 19.91 14.53 4.17
CA GLU A 45 20.49 13.37 4.83
C GLU A 45 19.65 12.98 6.04
N GLY A 46 19.50 11.67 6.28
CA GLY A 46 18.74 11.16 7.41
C GLY A 46 17.22 11.21 7.27
N MET A 47 16.66 11.49 6.06
CA MET A 47 15.21 11.40 5.85
C MET A 47 14.68 10.03 6.27
N ARG A 48 13.53 10.02 6.95
CA ARG A 48 12.86 8.81 7.40
C ARG A 48 12.05 8.20 6.27
N ASN A 49 12.28 6.92 6.01
CA ASN A 49 11.67 6.21 4.90
C ASN A 49 10.38 5.51 5.32
N VAL A 50 9.28 5.82 4.64
CA VAL A 50 7.97 5.20 4.82
C VAL A 50 7.53 4.58 3.52
N LEU A 51 7.29 3.27 3.52
CA LEU A 51 6.87 2.52 2.35
C LEU A 51 5.36 2.37 2.30
N PHE A 52 4.75 2.58 1.14
CA PHE A 52 3.32 2.40 0.92
C PHE A 52 3.07 1.27 -0.07
N LEU A 53 2.25 0.29 0.34
CA LEU A 53 1.84 -0.84 -0.48
C LEU A 53 0.33 -0.78 -0.72
N HIS A 54 -0.06 -0.75 -1.99
CA HIS A 54 -1.47 -0.66 -2.40
C HIS A 54 -2.18 -2.02 -2.37
N GLY A 55 -3.50 -2.00 -2.45
CA GLY A 55 -4.36 -3.18 -2.62
C GLY A 55 -4.43 -3.68 -4.06
N LEU A 56 -5.17 -4.77 -4.26
CA LEU A 56 -5.41 -5.36 -5.58
C LEU A 56 -5.96 -4.32 -6.56
N LEU A 57 -5.53 -4.38 -7.82
CA LEU A 57 -5.86 -3.48 -8.93
C LEU A 57 -5.51 -2.00 -8.69
N GLY A 58 -4.84 -1.68 -7.58
CA GLY A 58 -4.37 -0.34 -7.26
C GLY A 58 -3.00 -0.01 -7.84
N SER A 59 -2.45 1.11 -7.39
CA SER A 59 -1.06 1.54 -7.70
C SER A 59 -0.55 2.50 -6.62
N GLY A 60 0.74 2.76 -6.59
CA GLY A 60 1.34 3.74 -5.69
C GLY A 60 0.71 5.13 -5.80
N LYS A 61 0.18 5.49 -6.98
CA LYS A 61 -0.50 6.78 -7.21
C LYS A 61 -1.71 7.00 -6.31
N ASN A 62 -2.39 5.95 -5.89
CA ASN A 62 -3.56 6.05 -5.00
C ASN A 62 -3.19 6.68 -3.65
N TRP A 63 -1.95 6.56 -3.23
CA TRP A 63 -1.45 7.05 -1.96
C TRP A 63 -0.95 8.49 -1.96
N ARG A 64 -0.72 9.09 -3.14
CA ARG A 64 0.03 10.36 -3.27
C ARG A 64 -0.51 11.49 -2.39
N SER A 65 -1.82 11.73 -2.39
CA SER A 65 -2.44 12.80 -1.61
C SER A 65 -2.34 12.52 -0.11
N PHE A 66 -2.63 11.29 0.31
CA PHE A 66 -2.55 10.88 1.71
C PHE A 66 -1.10 10.89 2.23
N ALA A 67 -0.15 10.37 1.47
CA ALA A 67 1.26 10.37 1.83
C ALA A 67 1.80 11.80 2.05
N LYS A 68 1.38 12.74 1.21
CA LYS A 68 1.73 14.16 1.36
C LYS A 68 1.11 14.75 2.64
N LEU A 69 -0.18 14.51 2.88
CA LEU A 69 -0.87 14.94 4.10
C LEU A 69 -0.14 14.41 5.34
N LEU A 70 0.10 13.09 5.40
CA LEU A 70 0.73 12.44 6.54
C LEU A 70 2.16 12.97 6.78
N ALA A 71 2.98 13.09 5.74
CA ALA A 71 4.35 13.59 5.85
C ALA A 71 4.41 15.05 6.32
N SER A 72 3.53 15.91 5.78
CA SER A 72 3.47 17.32 6.18
C SER A 72 3.05 17.46 7.63
N SER A 73 2.01 16.75 8.05
CA SER A 73 1.53 16.76 9.44
C SER A 73 2.55 16.15 10.41
N ALA A 74 3.32 15.14 9.97
CA ALA A 74 4.38 14.55 10.78
C ALA A 74 5.56 15.53 10.94
N LEU A 75 5.97 16.23 9.89
CA LEU A 75 7.05 17.22 9.96
C LEU A 75 6.68 18.39 10.86
N GLU A 76 5.44 18.90 10.80
CA GLU A 76 4.94 19.97 11.68
C GLU A 76 4.99 19.59 13.16
N ARG A 77 4.82 18.31 13.49
CA ARG A 77 4.86 17.78 14.87
C ARG A 77 6.24 17.27 15.30
N SER A 78 7.20 17.25 14.38
CA SER A 78 8.56 16.81 14.67
C SER A 78 9.39 17.94 15.30
N PRO A 79 10.46 17.62 16.05
CA PRO A 79 11.38 18.61 16.56
C PRO A 79 11.93 19.55 15.46
N PRO A 80 12.28 20.80 15.79
CA PRO A 80 12.96 21.68 14.85
C PRO A 80 14.20 21.01 14.24
N ASN A 81 14.42 21.21 12.92
CA ASN A 81 15.52 20.64 12.15
C ASN A 81 15.44 19.10 11.94
N SER A 82 14.29 18.48 12.16
CA SER A 82 14.10 17.08 11.77
C SER A 82 14.35 16.89 10.27
N PRO A 83 14.99 15.77 9.87
CA PRO A 83 15.43 15.58 8.47
C PRO A 83 14.28 15.42 7.48
N GLY A 84 13.07 15.22 7.95
CA GLY A 84 11.89 15.05 7.11
C GLY A 84 11.59 13.61 6.73
N PHE A 85 10.67 13.45 5.78
CA PHE A 85 10.10 12.15 5.41
C PHE A 85 10.21 11.91 3.91
N ARG A 86 10.59 10.69 3.56
CA ARG A 86 10.51 10.12 2.21
C ARG A 86 9.40 9.09 2.20
N MET A 87 8.30 9.40 1.52
CA MET A 87 7.20 8.49 1.32
C MET A 87 7.38 7.77 -0.02
N ILE A 88 7.55 6.46 0.00
CA ILE A 88 7.89 5.63 -1.15
C ILE A 88 6.62 4.87 -1.55
N LEU A 89 6.03 5.24 -2.67
CA LEU A 89 4.74 4.77 -3.15
C LEU A 89 4.98 3.67 -4.19
N VAL A 90 4.94 2.43 -3.76
CA VAL A 90 5.34 1.28 -4.58
C VAL A 90 4.20 0.82 -5.49
N ASP A 91 4.51 0.54 -6.73
CA ASP A 91 3.67 -0.27 -7.61
C ASP A 91 4.08 -1.75 -7.42
N LEU A 92 3.22 -2.56 -6.81
CA LEU A 92 3.48 -3.99 -6.62
C LEU A 92 3.58 -4.71 -7.96
N ARG A 93 4.17 -5.95 -7.97
CA ARG A 93 4.23 -6.77 -9.20
C ARG A 93 2.87 -6.80 -9.89
N ASN A 94 2.87 -6.83 -11.22
CA ASN A 94 1.68 -6.88 -12.08
C ASN A 94 0.76 -5.66 -12.00
N HIS A 95 1.17 -4.59 -11.29
CA HIS A 95 0.38 -3.37 -11.12
C HIS A 95 1.19 -2.13 -11.50
N GLY A 96 0.48 -1.06 -11.88
CA GLY A 96 1.06 0.23 -12.17
C GLY A 96 2.19 0.18 -13.21
N ASN A 97 3.27 0.89 -12.98
CA ASN A 97 4.44 0.87 -13.85
C ASN A 97 5.22 -0.46 -13.74
N SER A 98 5.09 -1.20 -12.63
CA SER A 98 5.69 -2.53 -12.49
C SER A 98 5.10 -3.55 -13.46
N ALA A 99 3.81 -3.44 -13.83
CA ALA A 99 3.17 -4.31 -14.82
C ALA A 99 3.79 -4.20 -16.22
N THR A 100 4.50 -3.11 -16.51
CA THR A 100 5.17 -2.91 -17.81
C THR A 100 6.63 -3.40 -17.81
N GLN A 101 7.14 -3.83 -16.66
CA GLN A 101 8.50 -4.33 -16.54
C GLN A 101 8.52 -5.83 -16.84
N GLN A 102 9.59 -6.28 -17.51
CA GLN A 102 9.83 -7.70 -17.74
C GLN A 102 10.57 -8.31 -16.56
N GLY A 103 10.29 -9.57 -16.26
CA GLY A 103 11.09 -10.35 -15.30
C GLY A 103 10.40 -10.73 -14.01
N PHE A 104 9.14 -10.35 -13.79
CA PHE A 104 8.35 -10.89 -12.69
C PHE A 104 7.83 -12.29 -13.09
N ALA A 105 8.63 -13.32 -12.81
CA ALA A 105 8.22 -14.69 -13.06
C ALA A 105 7.19 -15.18 -12.02
N PRO A 106 6.31 -16.15 -12.41
CA PRO A 106 5.46 -16.82 -11.44
C PRO A 106 6.29 -17.57 -10.36
N PRO A 107 5.68 -17.86 -9.19
CA PRO A 107 4.29 -17.62 -8.86
C PRO A 107 4.00 -16.15 -8.60
N HIS A 108 2.76 -15.72 -8.94
CA HIS A 108 2.26 -14.39 -8.62
C HIS A 108 1.47 -14.45 -7.30
N ASP A 109 2.21 -14.56 -6.19
CA ASP A 109 1.68 -14.78 -4.85
C ASP A 109 2.18 -13.75 -3.83
N MET A 110 1.64 -13.79 -2.61
CA MET A 110 2.03 -12.88 -1.53
C MET A 110 3.52 -13.00 -1.17
N PRO A 111 4.11 -14.21 -1.04
CA PRO A 111 5.53 -14.37 -0.78
C PRO A 111 6.43 -13.81 -1.88
N ALA A 112 6.06 -13.96 -3.14
CA ALA A 112 6.83 -13.42 -4.26
C ALA A 112 6.75 -11.88 -4.28
N ALA A 113 5.56 -11.30 -4.03
CA ALA A 113 5.41 -9.85 -3.92
C ALA A 113 6.22 -9.26 -2.74
N ALA A 114 6.28 -9.96 -1.60
CA ALA A 114 7.11 -9.56 -0.47
C ALA A 114 8.61 -9.61 -0.78
N ARG A 115 9.05 -10.63 -1.53
CA ARG A 115 10.44 -10.72 -2.02
C ARG A 115 10.79 -9.57 -2.94
N ASP A 116 9.90 -9.19 -3.85
CA ASP A 116 10.13 -8.04 -4.74
C ASP A 116 10.29 -6.74 -3.96
N VAL A 117 9.52 -6.55 -2.88
CA VAL A 117 9.69 -5.41 -1.97
C VAL A 117 11.09 -5.43 -1.35
N ALA A 118 11.56 -6.58 -0.89
CA ALA A 118 12.90 -6.71 -0.33
C ALA A 118 14.00 -6.43 -1.37
N GLU A 119 13.85 -6.91 -2.61
CA GLU A 119 14.79 -6.61 -3.69
C GLU A 119 14.77 -5.12 -4.08
N LEU A 120 13.61 -4.46 -4.06
CA LEU A 120 13.53 -3.01 -4.21
C LEU A 120 14.32 -2.29 -3.11
N VAL A 121 14.14 -2.68 -1.85
CA VAL A 121 14.86 -2.08 -0.71
C VAL A 121 16.36 -2.26 -0.86
N LYS A 122 16.84 -3.44 -1.20
CA LYS A 122 18.27 -3.72 -1.45
C LYS A 122 18.85 -2.86 -2.59
N ALA A 123 18.08 -2.71 -3.67
CA ALA A 123 18.52 -1.96 -4.84
C ALA A 123 18.46 -0.44 -4.64
N SER A 124 17.76 0.02 -3.61
CA SER A 124 17.56 1.45 -3.35
C SER A 124 18.77 2.09 -2.66
N SER A 125 18.92 3.40 -2.85
CA SER A 125 19.90 4.20 -2.12
C SER A 125 19.39 4.78 -0.80
N TRP A 126 18.09 4.60 -0.51
CA TRP A 126 17.46 5.16 0.69
C TRP A 126 17.45 4.20 1.89
N GLY A 127 17.88 2.93 1.70
CA GLY A 127 17.99 1.95 2.78
C GLY A 127 16.65 1.34 3.22
N SER A 128 16.65 0.61 4.34
CA SER A 128 15.45 -0.05 4.85
C SER A 128 14.42 0.95 5.38
N PRO A 129 13.10 0.73 5.10
CA PRO A 129 12.05 1.59 5.62
C PRO A 129 11.86 1.39 7.13
N GLU A 130 11.64 2.47 7.86
CA GLU A 130 11.28 2.40 9.28
C GLU A 130 9.83 1.97 9.48
N MET A 131 8.96 2.38 8.56
CA MET A 131 7.53 2.10 8.61
C MET A 131 7.04 1.62 7.25
N VAL A 132 6.16 0.62 7.26
CA VAL A 132 5.42 0.17 6.07
C VAL A 132 3.94 0.37 6.32
N ILE A 133 3.27 1.12 5.47
CA ILE A 133 1.83 1.33 5.46
C ILE A 133 1.25 0.58 4.27
N SER A 134 0.29 -0.28 4.52
CA SER A 134 -0.19 -1.23 3.53
C SER A 134 -1.70 -1.39 3.59
N HIS A 135 -2.34 -1.58 2.44
CA HIS A 135 -3.79 -1.67 2.34
C HIS A 135 -4.22 -2.98 1.69
N SER A 136 -5.25 -3.62 2.23
CA SER A 136 -5.89 -4.79 1.63
C SER A 136 -4.85 -5.88 1.27
N MET A 137 -4.76 -6.32 0.01
CA MET A 137 -3.76 -7.28 -0.47
C MET A 137 -2.33 -6.89 -0.05
N GLY A 138 -1.96 -5.62 -0.15
CA GLY A 138 -0.66 -5.11 0.31
C GLY A 138 -0.39 -5.36 1.79
N GLY A 139 -1.45 -5.52 2.61
CA GLY A 139 -1.33 -5.87 4.03
C GLY A 139 -0.67 -7.23 4.25
N LYS A 140 -1.08 -8.25 3.51
CA LYS A 140 -0.46 -9.58 3.58
C LYS A 140 0.96 -9.58 3.02
N VAL A 141 1.21 -8.80 1.96
CA VAL A 141 2.58 -8.58 1.44
C VAL A 141 3.48 -7.96 2.51
N ALA A 142 3.00 -6.94 3.23
CA ALA A 142 3.74 -6.31 4.32
C ALA A 142 4.03 -7.26 5.49
N LEU A 143 3.06 -8.08 5.89
CA LEU A 143 3.24 -9.06 6.95
C LEU A 143 4.30 -10.12 6.59
N ASP A 144 4.28 -10.63 5.35
CA ASP A 144 5.31 -11.57 4.88
C ASP A 144 6.69 -10.92 4.79
N TYR A 145 6.75 -9.70 4.23
CA TYR A 145 7.98 -8.91 4.14
C TYR A 145 8.60 -8.68 5.52
N GLY A 146 7.81 -8.19 6.49
CA GLY A 146 8.30 -7.91 7.84
C GLY A 146 8.78 -9.17 8.56
N ARG A 147 7.99 -10.27 8.48
CA ARG A 147 8.37 -11.56 9.06
C ARG A 147 9.70 -12.06 8.51
N LYS A 148 9.83 -12.16 7.20
CA LYS A 148 11.02 -12.70 6.54
C LYS A 148 12.25 -11.81 6.69
N SER A 149 12.07 -10.49 6.68
CA SER A 149 13.17 -9.55 7.00
C SER A 149 13.69 -9.80 8.42
N ALA A 150 12.80 -9.97 9.40
CA ALA A 150 13.19 -10.25 10.78
C ALA A 150 13.86 -11.64 10.96
N GLN A 151 13.53 -12.59 10.10
CA GLN A 151 14.17 -13.93 10.05
C GLN A 151 15.52 -13.93 9.29
N GLY A 152 15.92 -12.78 8.71
CA GLY A 152 17.15 -12.67 7.93
C GLY A 152 17.10 -13.33 6.54
N GLU A 153 15.89 -13.74 6.06
CA GLU A 153 15.75 -14.40 4.75
C GLU A 153 16.09 -13.46 3.57
N TYR A 154 16.07 -12.16 3.81
CA TYR A 154 16.40 -11.14 2.82
C TYR A 154 17.82 -10.54 2.99
N GLY A 155 18.69 -11.22 3.74
CA GLY A 155 20.08 -10.76 3.96
C GLY A 155 20.13 -9.43 4.72
N ASP A 156 20.81 -8.43 4.15
CA ASP A 156 21.05 -7.14 4.82
C ASP A 156 19.82 -6.21 4.88
N VAL A 157 18.64 -6.67 4.49
CA VAL A 157 17.41 -5.89 4.62
C VAL A 157 16.97 -5.88 6.06
N ALA A 158 17.14 -4.75 6.74
CA ALA A 158 16.67 -4.59 8.11
C ALA A 158 15.13 -4.64 8.18
N PRO A 159 14.55 -5.32 9.18
CA PRO A 159 13.12 -5.34 9.38
C PRO A 159 12.58 -3.94 9.69
N PRO A 160 11.38 -3.59 9.23
CA PRO A 160 10.75 -2.31 9.60
C PRO A 160 10.41 -2.32 11.09
N LYS A 161 10.57 -1.17 11.74
CA LYS A 161 10.15 -0.99 13.14
C LYS A 161 8.63 -1.02 13.29
N GLN A 162 7.91 -0.69 12.21
CA GLN A 162 6.45 -0.61 12.22
C GLN A 162 5.82 -1.13 10.93
N LEU A 163 4.80 -1.96 11.07
CA LEU A 163 3.91 -2.40 9.99
C LEU A 163 2.50 -1.90 10.28
N TRP A 164 1.90 -1.21 9.33
CA TRP A 164 0.51 -0.76 9.40
C TRP A 164 -0.30 -1.43 8.30
N VAL A 165 -1.26 -2.24 8.73
CA VAL A 165 -2.13 -3.05 7.88
C VAL A 165 -3.53 -2.45 7.91
N LEU A 166 -3.94 -1.85 6.79
CA LEU A 166 -5.20 -1.13 6.67
C LEU A 166 -6.25 -1.99 5.98
N ASP A 167 -7.29 -2.31 6.69
CA ASP A 167 -8.47 -3.09 6.26
C ASP A 167 -8.12 -4.38 5.50
N SER A 168 -7.21 -5.17 6.08
CA SER A 168 -6.79 -6.48 5.57
C SER A 168 -6.83 -7.52 6.67
N VAL A 169 -7.63 -8.56 6.48
CA VAL A 169 -7.72 -9.69 7.40
C VAL A 169 -6.43 -10.50 7.34
N PRO A 170 -5.77 -10.78 8.49
CA PRO A 170 -4.50 -11.51 8.51
C PRO A 170 -4.60 -12.98 8.08
N GLY A 171 -5.74 -13.61 8.39
CA GLY A 171 -6.00 -15.02 8.10
C GLY A 171 -6.50 -15.28 6.69
N LYS A 172 -6.82 -16.55 6.41
CA LYS A 172 -7.49 -16.95 5.18
C LYS A 172 -8.83 -16.24 5.03
N VAL A 173 -9.15 -15.84 3.82
CA VAL A 173 -10.42 -15.21 3.48
C VAL A 173 -11.15 -16.13 2.51
N PRO A 174 -12.30 -16.71 2.93
CA PRO A 174 -13.08 -17.56 2.04
C PRO A 174 -13.56 -16.76 0.82
N MET A 175 -13.13 -17.15 -0.37
CA MET A 175 -13.41 -16.45 -1.63
C MET A 175 -14.92 -16.24 -1.90
N ARG A 176 -15.77 -17.08 -1.32
CA ARG A 176 -17.23 -17.06 -1.57
C ARG A 176 -18.07 -16.12 -0.69
N ASN A 177 -17.55 -15.58 0.40
CA ASN A 177 -18.41 -14.95 1.42
C ASN A 177 -18.21 -13.44 1.65
N SER A 178 -17.09 -12.84 1.26
CA SER A 178 -16.85 -11.42 1.53
C SER A 178 -16.29 -10.64 0.34
N GLU A 179 -15.88 -11.33 -0.72
CA GLU A 179 -15.25 -10.71 -1.87
C GLU A 179 -15.89 -11.14 -3.20
N GLY A 180 -17.15 -11.60 -3.17
CA GLY A 180 -17.92 -11.91 -4.39
C GLY A 180 -17.91 -10.76 -5.38
N GLU A 181 -17.88 -9.52 -4.90
CA GLU A 181 -17.76 -8.34 -5.77
C GLU A 181 -16.38 -8.28 -6.43
N VAL A 182 -15.28 -8.59 -5.72
CA VAL A 182 -13.91 -8.57 -6.30
C VAL A 182 -13.75 -9.69 -7.32
N GLU A 183 -14.23 -10.89 -7.06
CA GLU A 183 -14.22 -12.01 -8.01
C GLU A 183 -15.04 -11.68 -9.26
N GLN A 184 -16.23 -11.08 -9.08
CA GLN A 184 -17.05 -10.60 -10.21
C GLN A 184 -16.36 -9.48 -10.99
N VAL A 185 -15.69 -8.56 -10.31
CA VAL A 185 -14.88 -7.52 -10.98
C VAL A 185 -13.76 -8.16 -11.79
N LEU A 186 -12.99 -9.08 -11.23
CA LEU A 186 -11.87 -9.73 -11.92
C LEU A 186 -12.34 -10.53 -13.12
N SER A 187 -13.39 -11.34 -12.98
CA SER A 187 -13.97 -12.12 -14.09
C SER A 187 -14.52 -11.21 -15.20
N THR A 188 -15.19 -10.12 -14.81
CA THR A 188 -15.67 -9.12 -15.77
C THR A 188 -14.51 -8.49 -16.52
N ILE A 189 -13.48 -7.99 -15.80
CA ILE A 189 -12.30 -7.38 -16.42
C ILE A 189 -11.62 -8.34 -17.41
N GLN A 190 -11.49 -9.62 -17.07
CA GLN A 190 -10.88 -10.63 -17.94
C GLN A 190 -11.71 -10.91 -19.21
N SER A 191 -13.02 -10.67 -19.18
CA SER A 191 -13.90 -10.83 -20.33
C SER A 191 -13.92 -9.63 -21.27
N LEU A 192 -13.38 -8.47 -20.84
CA LEU A 192 -13.37 -7.26 -21.64
C LEU A 192 -12.35 -7.31 -22.78
N PRO A 193 -12.61 -6.58 -23.88
CA PRO A 193 -11.62 -6.47 -24.96
C PRO A 193 -10.36 -5.73 -24.48
N ASP A 194 -9.20 -6.11 -24.99
CA ASP A 194 -7.96 -5.37 -24.83
C ASP A 194 -7.35 -5.10 -26.22
N PRO A 195 -7.26 -3.84 -26.67
CA PRO A 195 -7.58 -2.61 -25.93
C PRO A 195 -9.09 -2.36 -25.73
N LEU A 196 -9.41 -1.63 -24.66
CA LEU A 196 -10.74 -1.09 -24.37
C LEU A 196 -11.04 0.10 -25.30
N PRO A 197 -12.27 0.30 -25.78
CA PRO A 197 -12.63 1.42 -26.67
C PRO A 197 -12.33 2.80 -26.07
N SER A 198 -12.68 3.01 -24.80
CA SER A 198 -12.39 4.25 -24.06
C SER A 198 -12.64 4.06 -22.55
N ARG A 199 -12.15 5.02 -21.74
CA ARG A 199 -12.48 5.06 -20.31
C ARG A 199 -13.99 5.19 -20.06
N ARG A 200 -14.67 6.03 -20.82
CA ARG A 200 -16.13 6.20 -20.71
C ARG A 200 -16.86 4.90 -20.98
N TRP A 201 -16.46 4.20 -22.03
CA TRP A 201 -17.03 2.90 -22.38
C TRP A 201 -16.90 1.90 -21.21
N LEU A 202 -15.72 1.84 -20.55
CA LEU A 202 -15.52 0.98 -19.38
C LEU A 202 -16.48 1.35 -18.25
N VAL A 203 -16.56 2.64 -17.88
CA VAL A 203 -17.43 3.10 -16.79
C VAL A 203 -18.90 2.76 -17.09
N ASP A 204 -19.35 3.02 -18.31
CA ASP A 204 -20.72 2.70 -18.74
C ASP A 204 -20.99 1.18 -18.73
N HIS A 205 -20.00 0.37 -19.18
CA HIS A 205 -20.09 -1.08 -19.19
C HIS A 205 -20.20 -1.66 -17.78
N MET A 206 -19.31 -1.27 -16.87
CA MET A 206 -19.30 -1.73 -15.48
C MET A 206 -20.57 -1.32 -14.75
N THR A 207 -21.05 -0.10 -14.96
CA THR A 207 -22.32 0.37 -14.36
C THR A 207 -23.52 -0.43 -14.87
N LYS A 208 -23.57 -0.77 -16.16
CA LYS A 208 -24.61 -1.65 -16.74
C LYS A 208 -24.53 -3.08 -16.22
N ALA A 209 -23.33 -3.56 -15.89
CA ALA A 209 -23.11 -4.86 -15.27
C ALA A 209 -23.51 -4.90 -13.77
N GLY A 210 -23.97 -3.75 -13.21
CA GLY A 210 -24.48 -3.67 -11.83
C GLY A 210 -23.45 -3.16 -10.79
N PHE A 211 -22.22 -2.84 -11.20
CA PHE A 211 -21.22 -2.30 -10.31
C PHE A 211 -21.50 -0.84 -9.95
N SER A 212 -21.08 -0.43 -8.74
CA SER A 212 -21.25 0.96 -8.32
C SER A 212 -20.47 1.92 -9.21
N LYS A 213 -21.00 3.14 -9.38
CA LYS A 213 -20.31 4.18 -10.17
C LYS A 213 -18.93 4.50 -9.60
N GLY A 214 -18.78 4.50 -8.26
CA GLY A 214 -17.49 4.75 -7.61
C GLY A 214 -16.44 3.71 -7.98
N LEU A 215 -16.79 2.42 -7.98
CA LEU A 215 -15.92 1.33 -8.41
C LEU A 215 -15.59 1.44 -9.90
N ALA A 216 -16.58 1.73 -10.75
CA ALA A 216 -16.36 1.90 -12.19
C ALA A 216 -15.42 3.07 -12.51
N ASP A 217 -15.59 4.22 -11.85
CA ASP A 217 -14.71 5.38 -11.97
C ASP A 217 -13.29 5.07 -11.49
N TRP A 218 -13.16 4.35 -10.37
CA TRP A 218 -11.87 3.91 -9.83
C TRP A 218 -11.16 2.96 -10.80
N LEU A 219 -11.84 1.95 -11.33
CA LEU A 219 -11.28 1.07 -12.39
C LEU A 219 -10.87 1.89 -13.62
N GLY A 220 -11.69 2.86 -14.03
CA GLY A 220 -11.36 3.78 -15.11
C GLY A 220 -10.11 4.61 -14.85
N SER A 221 -9.76 4.88 -13.59
CA SER A 221 -8.51 5.58 -13.23
C SER A 221 -7.26 4.71 -13.44
N ASN A 222 -7.43 3.38 -13.51
CA ASN A 222 -6.35 2.40 -13.71
C ASN A 222 -6.15 2.04 -15.20
N LEU A 223 -6.53 2.96 -16.09
CA LEU A 223 -6.30 2.84 -17.53
C LEU A 223 -5.24 3.82 -18.02
N LYS A 224 -4.47 3.40 -19.00
CA LYS A 224 -3.58 4.25 -19.80
C LYS A 224 -3.98 4.22 -21.28
N ARG A 225 -3.67 5.30 -22.01
CA ARG A 225 -3.88 5.32 -23.46
C ARG A 225 -2.94 4.36 -24.17
N VAL A 226 -3.45 3.64 -25.16
CA VAL A 226 -2.62 2.78 -26.03
C VAL A 226 -1.74 3.65 -26.93
N LYS A 227 -2.32 4.73 -27.50
CA LYS A 227 -1.63 5.73 -28.30
C LYS A 227 -1.97 7.12 -27.79
N PRO A 228 -1.04 8.10 -27.80
CA PRO A 228 -1.30 9.45 -27.27
C PRO A 228 -2.51 10.14 -27.89
N SER A 229 -2.73 9.98 -29.18
CA SER A 229 -3.81 10.59 -29.96
C SER A 229 -5.07 9.72 -30.06
N GLY A 230 -5.06 8.48 -29.55
CA GLY A 230 -6.19 7.55 -29.61
C GLY A 230 -7.11 7.64 -28.38
N GLU A 231 -8.31 7.07 -28.51
CA GLU A 231 -9.23 6.90 -27.39
C GLU A 231 -9.07 5.54 -26.70
N GLU A 232 -8.47 4.59 -27.39
CA GLU A 232 -8.24 3.23 -26.90
C GLU A 232 -7.39 3.25 -25.64
N MET A 233 -7.81 2.43 -24.68
CA MET A 233 -7.21 2.32 -23.37
C MET A 233 -6.78 0.87 -23.10
N THR A 234 -5.76 0.72 -22.27
CA THR A 234 -5.38 -0.59 -21.72
C THR A 234 -5.14 -0.46 -20.21
N TRP A 235 -5.17 -1.57 -19.52
CA TRP A 235 -4.95 -1.61 -18.08
C TRP A 235 -3.51 -1.23 -17.71
N ILE A 236 -3.35 -0.59 -16.53
CA ILE A 236 -2.04 -0.39 -15.90
C ILE A 236 -1.67 -1.55 -14.95
N PHE A 237 -2.40 -2.65 -15.03
CA PHE A 237 -2.12 -3.91 -14.34
C PHE A 237 -2.34 -5.07 -15.31
N ASN A 238 -1.81 -6.25 -14.97
CA ASN A 238 -2.07 -7.47 -15.72
C ASN A 238 -3.28 -8.21 -15.10
N PRO A 239 -4.43 -8.29 -15.78
CA PRO A 239 -5.65 -8.86 -15.19
C PRO A 239 -5.52 -10.33 -14.77
N LYS A 240 -4.80 -11.15 -15.56
CA LYS A 240 -4.62 -12.58 -15.26
C LYS A 240 -3.75 -12.77 -14.01
N GLU A 241 -2.61 -12.10 -13.97
CA GLU A 241 -1.65 -12.22 -12.86
C GLU A 241 -2.17 -11.54 -11.60
N ALA A 242 -3.02 -10.52 -11.74
CA ALA A 242 -3.74 -9.93 -10.61
C ALA A 242 -4.75 -10.91 -10.01
N HIS A 243 -5.36 -11.77 -10.82
CA HIS A 243 -6.23 -12.84 -10.34
C HIS A 243 -5.44 -13.89 -9.53
N ASP A 244 -4.27 -14.33 -10.03
CA ASP A 244 -3.39 -15.25 -9.29
C ASP A 244 -3.00 -14.66 -7.91
N MET A 245 -2.71 -13.36 -7.86
CA MET A 245 -2.43 -12.66 -6.60
C MET A 245 -3.65 -12.62 -5.67
N PHE A 246 -4.86 -12.48 -6.22
CA PHE A 246 -6.10 -12.50 -5.45
C PHE A 246 -6.35 -13.88 -4.82
N GLU A 247 -6.18 -14.96 -5.57
CA GLU A 247 -6.27 -16.32 -5.03
C GLU A 247 -5.25 -16.54 -3.91
N SER A 248 -3.99 -16.14 -4.13
CA SER A 248 -2.95 -16.22 -3.10
C SER A 248 -3.31 -15.40 -1.85
N TYR A 249 -3.91 -14.22 -2.02
CA TYR A 249 -4.39 -13.42 -0.89
C TYR A 249 -5.44 -14.18 -0.07
N GLY A 250 -6.42 -14.81 -0.72
CA GLY A 250 -7.45 -15.61 -0.06
C GLY A 250 -6.88 -16.76 0.77
N GLU A 251 -5.90 -17.47 0.24
CA GLU A 251 -5.31 -18.66 0.85
C GLU A 251 -4.20 -18.37 1.89
N SER A 252 -3.62 -17.18 1.88
CA SER A 252 -2.53 -16.83 2.79
C SER A 252 -3.01 -16.61 4.22
N ASP A 253 -2.24 -17.12 5.18
CA ASP A 253 -2.49 -16.95 6.62
C ASP A 253 -1.24 -16.39 7.32
N TYR A 254 -1.40 -15.26 7.98
CA TYR A 254 -0.34 -14.57 8.72
C TYR A 254 -0.67 -14.33 10.20
N TRP A 255 -1.64 -15.07 10.77
CA TRP A 255 -1.96 -14.96 12.18
C TRP A 255 -0.74 -15.20 13.08
N SER A 256 0.13 -16.14 12.72
CA SER A 256 1.35 -16.43 13.46
C SER A 256 2.26 -15.21 13.63
N VAL A 257 2.27 -14.30 12.67
CA VAL A 257 3.05 -13.03 12.75
C VAL A 257 2.48 -12.09 13.81
N LEU A 258 1.15 -12.08 13.99
CA LEU A 258 0.49 -11.25 14.99
C LEU A 258 0.50 -11.93 16.38
N GLU A 259 0.47 -13.26 16.41
CA GLU A 259 0.55 -14.05 17.67
C GLU A 259 1.94 -13.97 18.30
N SER A 260 2.98 -13.85 17.47
CA SER A 260 4.38 -13.71 17.88
C SER A 260 5.08 -12.68 17.00
N PRO A 261 4.80 -11.37 17.19
CA PRO A 261 5.44 -10.33 16.41
C PRO A 261 6.96 -10.35 16.60
N PRO A 262 7.75 -10.14 15.53
CA PRO A 262 9.19 -10.06 15.65
C PRO A 262 9.65 -9.02 16.68
N GLU A 263 10.76 -9.28 17.35
CA GLU A 263 11.34 -8.36 18.33
C GLU A 263 11.56 -6.96 17.74
N GLY A 264 11.17 -5.93 18.47
CA GLY A 264 11.29 -4.53 18.03
C GLY A 264 10.30 -4.08 16.95
N MET A 265 9.43 -4.98 16.46
CA MET A 265 8.43 -4.64 15.44
C MET A 265 7.06 -4.37 16.07
N ASN A 266 6.48 -3.22 15.78
CA ASN A 266 5.10 -2.88 16.14
C ASN A 266 4.19 -3.09 14.93
N ILE A 267 3.12 -3.86 15.09
CA ILE A 267 2.15 -4.15 14.02
C ILE A 267 0.82 -3.48 14.38
N GLY A 268 0.42 -2.47 13.62
CA GLY A 268 -0.87 -1.81 13.73
C GLY A 268 -1.86 -2.38 12.72
N ILE A 269 -2.99 -2.86 13.19
CA ILE A 269 -4.13 -3.25 12.35
C ILE A 269 -5.18 -2.16 12.45
N VAL A 270 -5.57 -1.58 11.33
CA VAL A 270 -6.64 -0.57 11.28
C VAL A 270 -7.81 -1.15 10.49
N ARG A 271 -8.91 -1.39 11.19
CA ARG A 271 -10.18 -1.81 10.59
C ARG A 271 -11.01 -0.60 10.21
N ALA A 272 -11.59 -0.60 9.03
CA ALA A 272 -12.63 0.35 8.67
C ALA A 272 -13.97 -0.02 9.33
N ALA A 273 -14.63 0.94 9.99
CA ALA A 273 -15.86 0.66 10.74
C ALA A 273 -17.01 0.13 9.86
N LYS A 274 -17.08 0.57 8.60
CA LYS A 274 -18.11 0.17 7.62
C LYS A 274 -17.74 -1.04 6.78
N SER A 275 -16.55 -1.65 7.02
CA SER A 275 -16.10 -2.85 6.29
C SER A 275 -16.78 -4.11 6.84
N ASP A 276 -17.30 -4.92 5.95
CA ASP A 276 -18.00 -6.19 6.24
C ASP A 276 -17.07 -7.41 6.28
N ARG A 277 -15.77 -7.23 6.07
CA ARG A 277 -14.75 -8.28 6.01
C ARG A 277 -14.40 -8.90 7.37
N TRP A 278 -14.83 -8.27 8.45
CA TRP A 278 -14.40 -8.57 9.81
C TRP A 278 -15.47 -9.34 10.58
N THR A 279 -15.27 -10.64 10.76
CA THR A 279 -16.16 -11.44 11.62
C THR A 279 -15.92 -11.14 13.10
N PRO A 280 -16.91 -11.38 13.98
CA PRO A 280 -16.76 -11.20 15.42
C PRO A 280 -15.55 -11.94 15.99
N ASP A 281 -15.25 -13.16 15.50
CA ASP A 281 -14.11 -13.97 15.97
C ASP A 281 -12.77 -13.32 15.63
N ILE A 282 -12.64 -12.77 14.40
CA ILE A 282 -11.44 -12.03 13.97
C ILE A 282 -11.24 -10.80 14.85
N ILE A 283 -12.31 -10.04 15.09
CA ILE A 283 -12.28 -8.83 15.93
C ILE A 283 -11.84 -9.20 17.35
N SER A 284 -12.50 -10.18 17.97
CA SER A 284 -12.19 -10.64 19.33
C SER A 284 -10.74 -11.12 19.47
N LYS A 285 -10.23 -11.82 18.45
CA LYS A 285 -8.82 -12.26 18.42
C LYS A 285 -7.86 -11.08 18.36
N LEU A 286 -8.11 -10.07 17.53
CA LEU A 286 -7.29 -8.87 17.43
C LEU A 286 -7.30 -8.05 18.72
N GLU A 287 -8.47 -7.89 19.34
CA GLU A 287 -8.60 -7.22 20.64
C GLU A 287 -7.81 -7.93 21.73
N SER A 288 -7.84 -9.28 21.74
CA SER A 288 -7.05 -10.08 22.66
C SER A 288 -5.55 -9.89 22.46
N LEU A 289 -5.09 -9.92 21.19
CA LEU A 289 -3.68 -9.75 20.85
C LEU A 289 -3.19 -8.34 21.20
N SER A 290 -4.01 -7.31 20.97
CA SER A 290 -3.64 -5.92 21.27
C SER A 290 -3.50 -5.60 22.77
N LYS A 291 -4.10 -6.44 23.64
CA LYS A 291 -4.00 -6.32 25.11
C LYS A 291 -2.77 -7.03 25.69
N ARG A 292 -2.05 -7.81 24.90
CA ARG A 292 -0.85 -8.51 25.39
C ARG A 292 0.28 -7.53 25.63
N THR A 293 0.78 -7.52 26.85
CA THR A 293 2.00 -6.81 27.25
C THR A 293 3.12 -7.83 27.37
N GLY A 294 3.92 -7.97 26.32
CA GLY A 294 5.06 -8.89 26.31
C GLY A 294 6.37 -8.15 26.56
N ASP A 295 7.24 -8.72 27.40
CA ASP A 295 8.49 -8.07 27.83
C ASP A 295 9.63 -8.09 26.80
N LYS A 296 9.55 -8.91 25.74
CA LYS A 296 10.66 -9.10 24.77
C LYS A 296 10.25 -9.22 23.30
N GLY A 297 8.96 -9.16 22.98
CA GLY A 297 8.49 -9.29 21.58
C GLY A 297 8.07 -7.94 21.00
N GLY A 298 7.73 -7.95 19.70
CA GLY A 298 6.99 -6.86 19.08
C GLY A 298 5.58 -6.74 19.66
N ARG A 299 4.86 -5.70 19.27
CA ARG A 299 3.51 -5.41 19.78
C ARG A 299 2.51 -5.38 18.65
N VAL A 300 1.26 -5.78 18.99
CA VAL A 300 0.11 -5.59 18.11
C VAL A 300 -0.75 -4.45 18.67
N ALA A 301 -1.13 -3.52 17.80
CA ALA A 301 -2.14 -2.49 18.09
C ALA A 301 -3.34 -2.73 17.16
N TYR A 302 -4.54 -2.53 17.69
CA TYR A 302 -5.78 -2.64 16.91
C TYR A 302 -6.57 -1.35 17.02
N HIS A 303 -6.94 -0.79 15.88
CA HIS A 303 -7.67 0.47 15.76
C HIS A 303 -8.90 0.30 14.88
N ILE A 304 -9.94 1.06 15.18
CA ILE A 304 -11.12 1.19 14.33
C ILE A 304 -11.10 2.60 13.75
N LEU A 305 -11.20 2.71 12.44
CA LEU A 305 -11.37 3.99 11.78
C LEU A 305 -12.86 4.22 11.50
N GLU A 306 -13.46 5.11 12.26
CA GLU A 306 -14.85 5.49 12.09
C GLU A 306 -15.07 6.21 10.75
N ASP A 307 -16.29 6.17 10.26
CA ASP A 307 -16.72 6.82 9.01
C ASP A 307 -15.93 6.40 7.74
N ALA A 308 -15.27 5.25 7.77
CA ALA A 308 -14.53 4.70 6.64
C ALA A 308 -15.09 3.34 6.19
N GLY A 309 -15.16 3.15 4.88
CA GLY A 309 -15.24 1.85 4.21
C GLY A 309 -13.86 1.33 3.84
N HIS A 310 -13.81 0.41 2.87
CA HIS A 310 -12.56 -0.26 2.48
C HIS A 310 -11.42 0.69 2.08
N TRP A 311 -11.73 1.85 1.51
CA TRP A 311 -10.70 2.84 1.10
C TRP A 311 -10.43 3.89 2.17
N LEU A 312 -9.89 3.49 3.31
CA LEU A 312 -9.67 4.30 4.51
C LEU A 312 -9.03 5.67 4.23
N HIS A 313 -8.00 5.68 3.38
CA HIS A 313 -7.22 6.87 3.02
C HIS A 313 -7.98 7.86 2.11
N ILE A 314 -9.12 7.44 1.56
CA ILE A 314 -10.04 8.26 0.78
C ILE A 314 -11.24 8.70 1.62
N ASP A 315 -11.81 7.74 2.38
CA ASP A 315 -13.06 7.96 3.12
C ASP A 315 -12.86 8.84 4.35
N ASN A 316 -11.78 8.62 5.10
CA ASN A 316 -11.45 9.40 6.30
C ASN A 316 -9.93 9.61 6.43
N PRO A 317 -9.29 10.42 5.56
CA PRO A 317 -7.85 10.65 5.58
C PRO A 317 -7.35 11.30 6.87
N ASP A 318 -8.12 12.22 7.46
CA ASP A 318 -7.74 12.90 8.70
C ASP A 318 -7.77 11.94 9.90
N GLY A 319 -8.81 11.12 10.02
CA GLY A 319 -8.91 10.09 11.04
C GLY A 319 -7.76 9.07 10.93
N LEU A 320 -7.48 8.61 9.72
CA LEU A 320 -6.37 7.70 9.46
C LEU A 320 -5.01 8.36 9.79
N SER A 321 -4.84 9.61 9.41
CA SER A 321 -3.62 10.38 9.74
C SER A 321 -3.45 10.48 11.25
N ASN A 322 -4.50 10.73 12.02
CA ASN A 322 -4.45 10.82 13.48
C ASN A 322 -4.04 9.49 14.15
N ILE A 323 -4.36 8.34 13.55
CA ILE A 323 -3.90 7.02 14.02
C ILE A 323 -2.41 6.82 13.70
N LEU A 324 -1.95 7.22 12.52
CA LEU A 324 -0.59 6.94 12.02
C LEU A 324 0.46 7.97 12.48
N LEU A 325 0.06 9.19 12.83
CA LEU A 325 0.99 10.27 13.21
C LEU A 325 1.77 9.99 14.50
N PRO A 326 1.15 9.57 15.64
CA PRO A 326 1.91 9.34 16.87
C PRO A 326 3.04 8.33 16.69
N PRO A 327 2.82 7.14 16.08
CA PRO A 327 3.90 6.20 15.84
C PRO A 327 4.92 6.69 14.80
N LEU A 328 4.51 7.52 13.85
CA LEU A 328 5.43 8.09 12.86
C LEU A 328 6.33 9.18 13.48
N VAL A 329 5.83 10.01 14.39
CA VAL A 329 6.62 11.07 15.03
C VAL A 329 7.49 10.54 16.17
N ASN A 330 6.97 9.58 16.96
CA ASN A 330 7.58 9.10 18.21
C ASN A 330 8.52 7.88 18.02
N VAL A 331 8.96 7.56 16.83
CA VAL A 331 9.97 6.50 16.66
C VAL A 331 11.23 6.96 17.39
N SER A 332 11.42 6.43 18.60
CA SER A 332 12.65 6.64 19.37
C SER A 332 13.85 6.20 18.55
N THR A 333 14.78 7.08 18.38
CA THR A 333 16.10 6.86 17.79
C THR A 333 16.84 5.75 18.51
#